data_58b7d663a9885dab21716afd10bcc1c6
#
_entry.id   58b7d663a9885dab21716afd10bcc1c6
#
_cell.length_a   1.000
_cell.length_b   1.000
_cell.length_c   1.000
_cell.angle_alpha   90.00
_cell.angle_beta   90.00
_cell.angle_gamma   90.00
#
_symmetry.space_group_name_H-M   'P 1'
#
loop_
_entity.id
_entity.type
_entity.pdbx_description
1 polymer ?
#
loop_
_entity_poly.entity_id
_entity_poly.type
_entity_poly.pdbx_seq_one_letter_code
_entity_poly.pdbx_strand_id
1 'polypeptide(L)'
;MTDYRKDFPLLSEIGENTVDGREWIYIDNAATSQRPQCVIDAERDFYLKHNANPLRGNYPLSVEATELYENARKGVRDFIGAKSAREIIFTRNTTESMNLVAYSYGLNNVNAGDEILVSIMEHHSNLLPWQMVARQTGAVLRFIECRTDGSVDLDQVKEQITEKTKIVAITQISNVLGRVNPVKEIAAMAHEKNAIIVVDGAQSTPHIPVNVQDLDADFFAFSGHKIFGPMGIGVLYGKKKLLKKMPPFLSGGEMIESVTRESAKYAELPHKFEAGTVNAAGAIALHAAIKYAQSVGFDVMQERELAVTKRAFDGLKELPHVHVLGSDRAEEHTGILTFTIDDVHPHDVSEILIADGICVRAGHHCAQPLLNYLGISSATRASFMFYNTEEEADKFVAGIASIRERMGYGK
;
A
#
# COMPACT_ATOMS: atom_id res chain seq x y z
N MET A 1 13.63 -25.23 7.74
CA MET A 1 12.72 -24.22 7.16
C MET A 1 13.26 -23.77 5.81
N THR A 2 12.40 -23.49 4.84
CA THR A 2 12.82 -22.94 3.54
C THR A 2 13.43 -21.56 3.74
N ASP A 3 14.63 -21.35 3.19
CA ASP A 3 15.31 -20.05 3.26
C ASP A 3 14.87 -19.19 2.06
N TYR A 4 13.80 -18.45 2.23
CA TYR A 4 13.27 -17.55 1.20
C TYR A 4 14.15 -16.32 0.95
N ARG A 5 15.08 -15.99 1.85
CA ARG A 5 15.99 -14.85 1.69
C ARG A 5 16.85 -14.97 0.42
N LYS A 6 17.17 -16.21 0.02
CA LYS A 6 17.93 -16.52 -1.21
C LYS A 6 17.22 -16.14 -2.50
N ASP A 7 15.90 -16.00 -2.47
CA ASP A 7 15.13 -15.58 -3.62
C ASP A 7 15.28 -14.08 -3.92
N PHE A 8 15.80 -13.31 -2.93
CA PHE A 8 15.96 -11.86 -2.99
C PHE A 8 17.43 -11.47 -3.14
N PRO A 9 17.91 -11.13 -4.35
CA PRO A 9 19.34 -10.90 -4.61
C PRO A 9 19.95 -9.84 -3.70
N LEU A 10 19.24 -8.73 -3.45
CA LEU A 10 19.74 -7.67 -2.57
C LEU A 10 20.01 -8.18 -1.14
N LEU A 11 19.25 -9.16 -0.67
CA LEU A 11 19.36 -9.70 0.68
C LEU A 11 20.33 -10.89 0.76
N SER A 12 20.49 -11.65 -0.33
CA SER A 12 21.38 -12.83 -0.39
C SER A 12 22.82 -12.47 -0.73
N GLU A 13 23.03 -11.38 -1.49
CA GLU A 13 24.33 -10.90 -1.95
C GLU A 13 24.81 -9.67 -1.17
N ILE A 14 24.29 -9.49 0.05
CA ILE A 14 24.71 -8.42 0.95
C ILE A 14 26.23 -8.53 1.20
N GLY A 15 26.93 -7.43 0.92
CA GLY A 15 28.39 -7.37 0.98
C GLY A 15 29.07 -7.30 -0.38
N GLU A 16 28.55 -7.95 -1.43
CA GLU A 16 29.11 -7.86 -2.79
C GLU A 16 28.49 -6.70 -3.61
N ASN A 17 27.18 -6.44 -3.40
CA ASN A 17 26.42 -5.44 -4.16
C ASN A 17 25.96 -4.23 -3.34
N THR A 18 26.41 -4.06 -2.09
CA THR A 18 26.08 -2.90 -1.27
C THR A 18 27.04 -1.73 -1.51
N VAL A 19 26.53 -0.51 -1.37
CA VAL A 19 27.25 0.75 -1.64
C VAL A 19 28.57 0.85 -0.87
N ASP A 20 28.71 0.19 0.27
CA ASP A 20 29.86 0.27 1.18
C ASP A 20 30.40 -1.08 1.68
N GLY A 21 29.94 -2.20 1.13
CA GLY A 21 30.38 -3.55 1.47
C GLY A 21 29.94 -4.06 2.84
N ARG A 22 29.02 -3.37 3.55
CA ARG A 22 28.49 -3.80 4.85
C ARG A 22 27.27 -4.70 4.69
N GLU A 23 27.07 -5.59 5.65
CA GLU A 23 25.80 -6.30 5.82
C GLU A 23 24.74 -5.34 6.33
N TRP A 24 23.60 -5.27 5.60
CA TRP A 24 22.47 -4.43 5.96
C TRP A 24 21.29 -5.25 6.47
N ILE A 25 20.71 -4.84 7.59
CA ILE A 25 19.43 -5.35 8.09
C ILE A 25 18.33 -4.43 7.53
N TYR A 26 17.64 -4.90 6.50
CA TYR A 26 16.61 -4.12 5.85
C TYR A 26 15.24 -4.38 6.49
N ILE A 27 14.78 -3.43 7.30
CA ILE A 27 13.49 -3.46 8.00
C ILE A 27 12.68 -2.17 7.76
N ASP A 28 12.72 -1.64 6.53
CA ASP A 28 11.88 -0.53 6.05
C ASP A 28 10.88 -1.00 4.96
N ASN A 29 10.33 -2.21 5.13
CA ASN A 29 9.49 -2.87 4.12
C ASN A 29 8.14 -2.16 3.88
N ALA A 30 7.58 -1.49 4.88
CA ALA A 30 6.35 -0.70 4.71
C ALA A 30 6.55 0.52 3.78
N ALA A 31 7.80 0.94 3.52
CA ALA A 31 8.12 1.93 2.50
C ALA A 31 8.22 1.27 1.12
N THR A 32 8.98 0.19 0.99
CA THR A 32 9.09 -0.64 -0.22
C THR A 32 9.66 -2.02 0.16
N SER A 33 9.05 -3.11 -0.30
CA SER A 33 9.59 -4.46 -0.11
C SER A 33 10.76 -4.73 -1.06
N GLN A 34 11.53 -5.80 -0.83
CA GLN A 34 12.54 -6.26 -1.77
C GLN A 34 11.92 -7.06 -2.93
N ARG A 35 12.69 -7.27 -4.02
CA ARG A 35 12.22 -7.96 -5.23
C ARG A 35 12.88 -9.33 -5.30
N PRO A 36 12.11 -10.41 -5.46
CA PRO A 36 12.70 -11.70 -5.77
C PRO A 36 13.23 -11.72 -7.20
N GLN A 37 14.22 -12.58 -7.45
CA GLN A 37 14.90 -12.69 -8.74
C GLN A 37 13.93 -12.88 -9.90
N CYS A 38 12.88 -13.68 -9.72
CA CYS A 38 11.87 -13.94 -10.77
C CYS A 38 11.13 -12.68 -11.24
N VAL A 39 11.00 -11.67 -10.40
CA VAL A 39 10.38 -10.37 -10.74
C VAL A 39 11.34 -9.52 -11.57
N ILE A 40 12.60 -9.48 -11.17
CA ILE A 40 13.68 -8.79 -11.91
C ILE A 40 13.82 -9.41 -13.30
N ASP A 41 13.82 -10.75 -13.36
CA ASP A 41 13.92 -11.50 -14.61
C ASP A 41 12.72 -11.24 -15.53
N ALA A 42 11.50 -11.19 -14.99
CA ALA A 42 10.30 -10.94 -15.78
C ALA A 42 10.32 -9.56 -16.45
N GLU A 43 10.77 -8.51 -15.73
CA GLU A 43 10.91 -7.17 -16.28
C GLU A 43 12.05 -7.11 -17.33
N ARG A 44 13.21 -7.69 -17.02
CA ARG A 44 14.34 -7.77 -17.95
C ARG A 44 13.97 -8.53 -19.22
N ASP A 45 13.33 -9.68 -19.10
CA ASP A 45 12.97 -10.55 -20.21
C ASP A 45 11.95 -9.90 -21.13
N PHE A 46 11.02 -9.08 -20.59
CA PHE A 46 10.13 -8.29 -21.42
C PHE A 46 10.93 -7.40 -22.40
N TYR A 47 11.89 -6.63 -21.90
CA TYR A 47 12.69 -5.75 -22.76
C TYR A 47 13.61 -6.52 -23.71
N LEU A 48 14.14 -7.67 -23.31
CA LEU A 48 15.04 -8.46 -24.15
C LEU A 48 14.32 -9.25 -25.25
N LYS A 49 13.07 -9.69 -25.02
CA LYS A 49 12.41 -10.70 -25.87
C LYS A 49 11.06 -10.23 -26.44
N HIS A 50 10.35 -9.32 -25.78
CA HIS A 50 8.96 -9.02 -26.06
C HIS A 50 8.69 -7.50 -26.24
N ASN A 51 9.75 -6.67 -26.29
CA ASN A 51 9.62 -5.22 -26.29
C ASN A 51 8.94 -4.70 -27.56
N ALA A 52 7.63 -4.49 -27.46
CA ALA A 52 6.80 -3.81 -28.45
C ALA A 52 5.70 -3.01 -27.75
N ASN A 53 5.17 -1.98 -28.44
CA ASN A 53 3.99 -1.24 -27.95
C ASN A 53 2.78 -2.18 -27.99
N PRO A 54 2.13 -2.46 -26.84
CA PRO A 54 0.94 -3.31 -26.81
C PRO A 54 -0.29 -2.57 -27.38
N LEU A 55 -1.39 -3.31 -27.58
CA LEU A 55 -2.76 -2.91 -27.90
C LEU A 55 -3.05 -2.60 -29.37
N ARG A 56 -2.21 -1.89 -30.13
CA ARG A 56 -2.56 -1.43 -31.49
C ARG A 56 -1.77 -2.03 -32.64
N GLY A 57 -0.69 -2.73 -32.36
CA GLY A 57 0.11 -3.33 -33.41
C GLY A 57 -0.46 -4.68 -33.90
N ASN A 58 -0.44 -4.91 -35.22
CA ASN A 58 -0.91 -6.16 -35.83
C ASN A 58 0.25 -7.13 -36.11
N TYR A 59 1.47 -6.81 -35.73
CA TYR A 59 2.64 -7.67 -35.89
C TYR A 59 2.87 -8.55 -34.66
N PRO A 60 3.50 -9.73 -34.82
CA PRO A 60 3.56 -10.74 -33.74
C PRO A 60 4.06 -10.23 -32.39
N LEU A 61 5.12 -9.41 -32.35
CA LEU A 61 5.66 -8.87 -31.10
C LEU A 61 4.65 -7.98 -30.35
N SER A 62 3.86 -7.16 -31.06
CA SER A 62 2.86 -6.32 -30.42
C SER A 62 1.66 -7.13 -29.91
N VAL A 63 1.27 -8.17 -30.63
CA VAL A 63 0.23 -9.10 -30.19
C VAL A 63 0.69 -9.83 -28.91
N GLU A 64 1.91 -10.34 -28.90
CA GLU A 64 2.49 -11.01 -27.72
C GLU A 64 2.62 -10.07 -26.52
N ALA A 65 3.13 -8.84 -26.73
CA ALA A 65 3.17 -7.83 -25.67
C ALA A 65 1.81 -7.52 -25.09
N THR A 66 0.77 -7.46 -25.94
CA THR A 66 -0.62 -7.27 -25.55
C THR A 66 -1.14 -8.44 -24.72
N GLU A 67 -0.90 -9.66 -25.17
CA GLU A 67 -1.31 -10.86 -24.45
C GLU A 67 -0.67 -10.95 -23.06
N LEU A 68 0.63 -10.66 -22.95
CA LEU A 68 1.36 -10.63 -21.68
C LEU A 68 0.78 -9.58 -20.73
N TYR A 69 0.50 -8.38 -21.23
CA TYR A 69 -0.10 -7.29 -20.47
C TYR A 69 -1.49 -7.63 -19.97
N GLU A 70 -2.36 -8.15 -20.82
CA GLU A 70 -3.72 -8.56 -20.43
C GLU A 70 -3.74 -9.80 -19.53
N ASN A 71 -2.77 -10.71 -19.66
CA ASN A 71 -2.60 -11.83 -18.74
C ASN A 71 -2.15 -11.36 -17.36
N ALA A 72 -1.31 -10.32 -17.27
CA ALA A 72 -0.98 -9.68 -16.01
C ALA A 72 -2.23 -9.09 -15.33
N ARG A 73 -3.12 -8.43 -16.09
CA ARG A 73 -4.40 -7.93 -15.60
C ARG A 73 -5.30 -9.03 -15.06
N LYS A 74 -5.40 -10.16 -15.76
CA LYS A 74 -6.15 -11.34 -15.28
C LYS A 74 -5.54 -11.89 -13.98
N GLY A 75 -4.22 -11.94 -13.89
CA GLY A 75 -3.53 -12.35 -12.66
C GLY A 75 -3.85 -11.46 -11.47
N VAL A 76 -3.87 -10.14 -11.68
CA VAL A 76 -4.31 -9.18 -10.64
C VAL A 76 -5.77 -9.39 -10.27
N ARG A 77 -6.68 -9.55 -11.24
CA ARG A 77 -8.10 -9.86 -11.00
C ARG A 77 -8.26 -11.06 -10.07
N ASP A 78 -7.57 -12.15 -10.38
CA ASP A 78 -7.67 -13.40 -9.61
C ASP A 78 -7.06 -13.25 -8.22
N PHE A 79 -5.97 -12.50 -8.12
CA PHE A 79 -5.26 -12.26 -6.86
C PHE A 79 -6.12 -11.53 -5.82
N ILE A 80 -6.87 -10.51 -6.23
CA ILE A 80 -7.74 -9.74 -5.32
C ILE A 80 -9.20 -10.18 -5.36
N GLY A 81 -9.54 -11.25 -6.07
CA GLY A 81 -10.90 -11.79 -6.15
C GLY A 81 -11.89 -10.90 -6.89
N ALA A 82 -11.45 -10.08 -7.86
CA ALA A 82 -12.36 -9.26 -8.67
C ALA A 82 -13.17 -10.09 -9.67
N LYS A 83 -14.39 -9.64 -10.00
CA LYS A 83 -15.29 -10.37 -10.91
C LYS A 83 -14.81 -10.37 -12.36
N SER A 84 -14.13 -9.32 -12.78
CA SER A 84 -13.78 -9.11 -14.18
C SER A 84 -12.46 -8.36 -14.30
N ALA A 85 -11.63 -8.72 -15.28
CA ALA A 85 -10.46 -7.93 -15.65
C ALA A 85 -10.81 -6.49 -16.06
N ARG A 86 -12.06 -6.22 -16.47
CA ARG A 86 -12.56 -4.86 -16.77
C ARG A 86 -12.70 -3.97 -15.53
N GLU A 87 -12.54 -4.52 -14.33
CA GLU A 87 -12.55 -3.82 -13.05
C GLU A 87 -11.13 -3.47 -12.55
N ILE A 88 -10.11 -3.88 -13.30
CA ILE A 88 -8.70 -3.67 -12.97
C ILE A 88 -8.11 -2.61 -13.90
N ILE A 89 -7.59 -1.55 -13.31
CA ILE A 89 -6.91 -0.46 -14.01
C ILE A 89 -5.47 -0.41 -13.50
N PHE A 90 -4.52 -0.42 -14.41
CA PHE A 90 -3.12 -0.19 -14.06
C PHE A 90 -2.85 1.31 -13.93
N THR A 91 -2.18 1.67 -12.85
CA THR A 91 -1.76 3.02 -12.51
C THR A 91 -0.27 3.02 -12.18
N ARG A 92 0.30 4.18 -11.84
CA ARG A 92 1.70 4.22 -11.38
C ARG A 92 1.88 3.74 -9.94
N ASN A 93 0.88 3.91 -9.08
CA ASN A 93 0.90 3.56 -7.66
C ASN A 93 -0.48 3.85 -7.01
N THR A 94 -0.64 3.52 -5.72
CA THR A 94 -1.84 3.84 -4.95
C THR A 94 -2.19 5.33 -4.96
N THR A 95 -1.20 6.22 -4.92
CA THR A 95 -1.44 7.68 -4.95
C THR A 95 -2.17 8.09 -6.23
N GLU A 96 -1.73 7.61 -7.39
CA GLU A 96 -2.43 7.88 -8.65
C GLU A 96 -3.82 7.26 -8.69
N SER A 97 -3.97 6.04 -8.17
CA SER A 97 -5.28 5.37 -8.06
C SER A 97 -6.27 6.19 -7.24
N MET A 98 -5.87 6.69 -6.07
CA MET A 98 -6.73 7.52 -5.21
C MET A 98 -7.07 8.86 -5.87
N ASN A 99 -6.11 9.49 -6.56
CA ASN A 99 -6.37 10.70 -7.33
C ASN A 99 -7.34 10.43 -8.50
N LEU A 100 -7.19 9.32 -9.22
CA LEU A 100 -8.13 8.93 -10.28
C LEU A 100 -9.56 8.84 -9.72
N VAL A 101 -9.76 8.17 -8.58
CA VAL A 101 -11.10 8.10 -7.95
C VAL A 101 -11.58 9.48 -7.53
N ALA A 102 -10.72 10.30 -6.92
CA ALA A 102 -11.08 11.64 -6.46
C ALA A 102 -11.50 12.55 -7.62
N TYR A 103 -10.72 12.60 -8.71
CA TYR A 103 -11.02 13.44 -9.87
C TYR A 103 -12.19 12.91 -10.71
N SER A 104 -12.21 11.60 -10.99
CA SER A 104 -13.21 11.04 -11.91
C SER A 104 -14.53 10.65 -11.22
N TYR A 105 -14.50 10.27 -9.93
CA TYR A 105 -15.71 9.99 -9.16
C TYR A 105 -16.06 11.13 -8.22
N GLY A 106 -15.14 11.54 -7.34
CA GLY A 106 -15.38 12.51 -6.27
C GLY A 106 -15.94 13.83 -6.81
N LEU A 107 -15.22 14.50 -7.71
CA LEU A 107 -15.64 15.78 -8.28
C LEU A 107 -16.94 15.72 -9.09
N ASN A 108 -17.38 14.53 -9.53
CA ASN A 108 -18.59 14.36 -10.35
C ASN A 108 -19.80 13.83 -9.57
N ASN A 109 -19.63 13.45 -8.29
CA ASN A 109 -20.71 12.83 -7.51
C ASN A 109 -20.87 13.42 -6.10
N VAL A 110 -20.00 14.35 -5.69
CA VAL A 110 -20.03 15.01 -4.41
C VAL A 110 -20.38 16.48 -4.61
N ASN A 111 -21.31 17.00 -3.83
CA ASN A 111 -21.83 18.37 -3.92
C ASN A 111 -21.64 19.14 -2.61
N ALA A 112 -21.91 20.44 -2.64
CA ALA A 112 -21.85 21.27 -1.44
C ALA A 112 -22.80 20.76 -0.34
N GLY A 113 -22.25 20.59 0.87
CA GLY A 113 -22.98 20.06 2.03
C GLY A 113 -23.04 18.55 2.13
N ASP A 114 -22.59 17.80 1.13
CA ASP A 114 -22.31 16.36 1.26
C ASP A 114 -21.11 16.12 2.19
N GLU A 115 -20.97 14.90 2.70
CA GLU A 115 -19.90 14.52 3.63
C GLU A 115 -18.97 13.48 3.01
N ILE A 116 -17.66 13.69 3.21
CA ILE A 116 -16.60 12.70 2.92
C ILE A 116 -16.03 12.29 4.28
N LEU A 117 -16.14 11.02 4.62
CA LEU A 117 -15.66 10.47 5.87
C LEU A 117 -14.34 9.71 5.62
N VAL A 118 -13.27 10.11 6.31
CA VAL A 118 -11.90 9.57 6.10
C VAL A 118 -11.37 9.09 7.45
N SER A 119 -10.66 7.95 7.50
CA SER A 119 -10.07 7.57 8.77
C SER A 119 -8.89 8.49 9.14
N ILE A 120 -8.67 8.69 10.45
CA ILE A 120 -7.51 9.46 10.94
C ILE A 120 -6.18 8.73 10.65
N MET A 121 -6.25 7.41 10.38
CA MET A 121 -5.09 6.55 10.11
C MET A 121 -4.60 6.60 8.66
N GLU A 122 -5.19 7.43 7.81
CA GLU A 122 -4.86 7.43 6.39
C GLU A 122 -3.44 7.90 6.09
N HIS A 123 -2.81 7.19 5.18
CA HIS A 123 -1.66 7.71 4.45
C HIS A 123 -2.08 8.98 3.68
N HIS A 124 -1.20 9.96 3.51
CA HIS A 124 -1.48 11.20 2.77
C HIS A 124 -2.09 10.93 1.38
N SER A 125 -1.77 9.82 0.74
CA SER A 125 -2.34 9.42 -0.57
C SER A 125 -3.84 9.18 -0.54
N ASN A 126 -4.41 8.79 0.61
CA ASN A 126 -5.85 8.58 0.79
C ASN A 126 -6.50 9.65 1.68
N LEU A 127 -5.82 10.77 1.90
CA LEU A 127 -6.36 11.94 2.59
C LEU A 127 -6.38 13.18 1.69
N LEU A 128 -5.24 13.53 1.08
CA LEU A 128 -5.09 14.79 0.33
C LEU A 128 -6.04 14.88 -0.88
N PRO A 129 -6.31 13.81 -1.64
CA PRO A 129 -7.30 13.85 -2.71
C PRO A 129 -8.70 14.21 -2.21
N TRP A 130 -9.09 13.73 -1.04
CA TRP A 130 -10.41 14.03 -0.45
C TRP A 130 -10.50 15.45 0.10
N GLN A 131 -9.39 16.00 0.63
CA GLN A 131 -9.31 17.42 0.97
C GLN A 131 -9.47 18.31 -0.27
N MET A 132 -8.91 17.89 -1.41
CA MET A 132 -9.06 18.58 -2.69
C MET A 132 -10.52 18.53 -3.16
N VAL A 133 -11.17 17.37 -3.15
CA VAL A 133 -12.58 17.22 -3.52
C VAL A 133 -13.46 18.09 -2.61
N ALA A 134 -13.31 18.02 -1.29
CA ALA A 134 -14.08 18.80 -0.35
C ALA A 134 -13.97 20.31 -0.62
N ARG A 135 -12.74 20.82 -0.86
CA ARG A 135 -12.53 22.24 -1.19
C ARG A 135 -13.19 22.67 -2.49
N GLN A 136 -13.15 21.81 -3.52
CA GLN A 136 -13.68 22.17 -4.83
C GLN A 136 -15.21 22.06 -4.92
N THR A 137 -15.80 21.13 -4.16
CA THR A 137 -17.24 20.87 -4.20
C THR A 137 -18.02 21.61 -3.11
N GLY A 138 -17.34 22.08 -2.04
CA GLY A 138 -18.00 22.60 -0.84
C GLY A 138 -18.53 21.50 0.09
N ALA A 139 -18.07 20.26 -0.07
CA ALA A 139 -18.39 19.16 0.83
C ALA A 139 -17.63 19.27 2.15
N VAL A 140 -18.12 18.60 3.17
CA VAL A 140 -17.55 18.57 4.52
C VAL A 140 -16.66 17.32 4.68
N LEU A 141 -15.38 17.52 4.98
CA LEU A 141 -14.48 16.43 5.34
C LEU A 141 -14.62 16.13 6.83
N ARG A 142 -14.88 14.86 7.18
CA ARG A 142 -15.00 14.38 8.56
C ARG A 142 -14.06 13.19 8.78
N PHE A 143 -13.74 12.93 10.06
CA PHE A 143 -12.78 11.88 10.40
C PHE A 143 -13.42 10.78 11.26
N ILE A 144 -13.08 9.52 10.92
CA ILE A 144 -13.24 8.37 11.80
C ILE A 144 -11.98 8.35 12.68
N GLU A 145 -12.14 8.54 13.95
CA GLU A 145 -11.07 8.47 14.93
C GLU A 145 -10.80 7.01 15.34
N CYS A 146 -9.59 6.74 15.82
CA CYS A 146 -9.24 5.45 16.42
C CYS A 146 -8.94 5.63 17.92
N ARG A 147 -8.99 4.53 18.66
CA ARG A 147 -8.46 4.47 20.02
C ARG A 147 -6.92 4.48 20.00
N THR A 148 -6.31 4.64 21.15
CA THR A 148 -4.83 4.66 21.28
C THR A 148 -4.18 3.36 20.83
N ASP A 149 -4.90 2.23 20.92
CA ASP A 149 -4.47 0.91 20.40
C ASP A 149 -4.67 0.76 18.88
N GLY A 150 -5.17 1.79 18.21
CA GLY A 150 -5.46 1.79 16.77
C GLY A 150 -6.79 1.13 16.40
N SER A 151 -7.59 0.64 17.36
CA SER A 151 -8.91 0.07 17.06
C SER A 151 -9.92 1.14 16.71
N VAL A 152 -10.86 0.81 15.81
CA VAL A 152 -11.98 1.66 15.41
C VAL A 152 -13.24 1.21 16.14
N ASP A 153 -13.98 2.17 16.70
CA ASP A 153 -15.27 1.92 17.35
C ASP A 153 -16.38 1.89 16.29
N LEU A 154 -16.92 0.69 16.01
CA LEU A 154 -17.93 0.50 14.97
C LEU A 154 -19.26 1.20 15.29
N ASP A 155 -19.63 1.35 16.56
CA ASP A 155 -20.85 2.06 16.94
C ASP A 155 -20.70 3.56 16.64
N GLN A 156 -19.55 4.16 16.95
CA GLN A 156 -19.26 5.54 16.58
C GLN A 156 -19.21 5.74 15.05
N VAL A 157 -18.60 4.81 14.32
CA VAL A 157 -18.59 4.87 12.84
C VAL A 157 -20.01 4.85 12.29
N LYS A 158 -20.88 4.00 12.83
CA LYS A 158 -22.29 3.90 12.43
C LYS A 158 -23.05 5.21 12.66
N GLU A 159 -22.81 5.89 13.77
CA GLU A 159 -23.39 7.21 14.06
C GLU A 159 -22.84 8.31 13.15
N GLN A 160 -21.57 8.21 12.76
CA GLN A 160 -20.92 9.18 11.89
C GLN A 160 -21.35 9.08 10.43
N ILE A 161 -21.74 7.90 9.94
CA ILE A 161 -22.22 7.70 8.57
C ILE A 161 -23.68 8.16 8.49
N THR A 162 -23.93 9.28 7.80
CA THR A 162 -25.25 9.91 7.67
C THR A 162 -25.78 9.81 6.25
N GLU A 163 -27.03 10.28 6.02
CA GLU A 163 -27.61 10.39 4.67
C GLU A 163 -26.82 11.37 3.75
N LYS A 164 -26.02 12.25 4.34
CA LYS A 164 -25.15 13.18 3.61
C LYS A 164 -23.81 12.55 3.22
N THR A 165 -23.43 11.46 3.85
CA THR A 165 -22.17 10.77 3.55
C THR A 165 -22.24 10.20 2.13
N LYS A 166 -21.27 10.55 1.27
CA LYS A 166 -21.14 10.06 -0.11
C LYS A 166 -19.97 9.15 -0.30
N ILE A 167 -18.90 9.40 0.46
CA ILE A 167 -17.66 8.64 0.38
C ILE A 167 -17.18 8.30 1.77
N VAL A 168 -16.81 7.04 2.00
CA VAL A 168 -16.01 6.59 3.13
C VAL A 168 -14.66 6.12 2.59
N ALA A 169 -13.56 6.74 3.03
CA ALA A 169 -12.21 6.38 2.63
C ALA A 169 -11.44 5.82 3.83
N ILE A 170 -10.92 4.60 3.69
CA ILE A 170 -10.26 3.91 4.80
C ILE A 170 -9.11 3.02 4.32
N THR A 171 -7.99 3.06 5.03
CA THR A 171 -6.90 2.09 4.85
C THR A 171 -7.29 0.74 5.46
N GLN A 172 -6.98 -0.36 4.77
CA GLN A 172 -7.23 -1.69 5.32
C GLN A 172 -6.21 -2.05 6.40
N ILE A 173 -4.94 -1.65 6.24
CA ILE A 173 -3.90 -1.78 7.27
C ILE A 173 -3.18 -0.43 7.41
N SER A 174 -3.10 0.08 8.64
CA SER A 174 -2.38 1.31 8.93
C SER A 174 -0.87 1.14 8.69
N ASN A 175 -0.28 2.03 7.90
CA ASN A 175 1.17 2.05 7.65
C ASN A 175 2.00 2.56 8.84
N VAL A 176 1.34 2.97 9.91
CA VAL A 176 1.96 3.42 11.17
C VAL A 176 1.73 2.40 12.28
N LEU A 177 0.47 2.01 12.51
CA LEU A 177 0.12 1.15 13.64
C LEU A 177 0.13 -0.34 13.30
N GLY A 178 0.21 -0.71 12.01
CA GLY A 178 0.09 -2.11 11.57
C GLY A 178 -1.30 -2.72 11.81
N ARG A 179 -2.23 -1.93 12.32
CA ARG A 179 -3.58 -2.39 12.68
C ARG A 179 -4.43 -2.67 11.45
N VAL A 180 -5.12 -3.81 11.45
CA VAL A 180 -6.12 -4.18 10.44
C VAL A 180 -7.45 -3.53 10.80
N ASN A 181 -8.03 -2.77 9.86
CA ASN A 181 -9.33 -2.12 10.03
C ASN A 181 -10.49 -3.02 9.60
N PRO A 182 -11.66 -2.91 10.25
CA PRO A 182 -12.87 -3.68 9.95
C PRO A 182 -13.59 -3.13 8.70
N VAL A 183 -12.92 -3.23 7.53
CA VAL A 183 -13.39 -2.62 6.27
C VAL A 183 -14.74 -3.17 5.83
N LYS A 184 -14.97 -4.47 6.00
CA LYS A 184 -16.21 -5.14 5.59
C LYS A 184 -17.43 -4.60 6.34
N GLU A 185 -17.31 -4.43 7.64
CA GLU A 185 -18.36 -3.89 8.51
C GLU A 185 -18.64 -2.44 8.16
N ILE A 186 -17.59 -1.65 7.94
CA ILE A 186 -17.72 -0.22 7.57
C ILE A 186 -18.31 -0.09 6.16
N ALA A 187 -17.96 -0.97 5.22
CA ALA A 187 -18.55 -1.00 3.89
C ALA A 187 -20.08 -1.23 3.95
N ALA A 188 -20.52 -2.20 4.77
CA ALA A 188 -21.94 -2.47 4.95
C ALA A 188 -22.68 -1.24 5.48
N MET A 189 -22.14 -0.55 6.50
CA MET A 189 -22.72 0.68 7.06
C MET A 189 -22.78 1.82 6.03
N ALA A 190 -21.72 1.98 5.21
CA ALA A 190 -21.67 2.98 4.14
C ALA A 190 -22.76 2.71 3.07
N HIS A 191 -22.89 1.46 2.64
CA HIS A 191 -23.87 1.06 1.64
C HIS A 191 -25.32 1.22 2.12
N GLU A 192 -25.61 1.01 3.41
CA GLU A 192 -26.94 1.29 4.00
C GLU A 192 -27.37 2.75 3.80
N LYS A 193 -26.40 3.68 3.72
CA LYS A 193 -26.63 5.11 3.47
C LYS A 193 -26.35 5.54 2.03
N ASN A 194 -26.21 4.58 1.10
CA ASN A 194 -25.85 4.83 -0.30
C ASN A 194 -24.52 5.55 -0.50
N ALA A 195 -23.62 5.54 0.47
CA ALA A 195 -22.25 5.98 0.35
C ALA A 195 -21.40 4.89 -0.32
N ILE A 196 -20.35 5.29 -1.04
CA ILE A 196 -19.34 4.35 -1.55
C ILE A 196 -18.18 4.22 -0.54
N ILE A 197 -17.49 3.07 -0.62
CA ILE A 197 -16.27 2.84 0.14
C ILE A 197 -15.05 2.75 -0.77
N VAL A 198 -14.00 3.52 -0.41
CA VAL A 198 -12.69 3.55 -1.08
C VAL A 198 -11.64 3.01 -0.11
N VAL A 199 -10.99 1.92 -0.49
CA VAL A 199 -10.08 1.18 0.39
C VAL A 199 -8.64 1.35 -0.09
N ASP A 200 -7.78 1.85 0.80
CA ASP A 200 -6.32 1.80 0.59
C ASP A 200 -5.78 0.44 1.04
N GLY A 201 -5.43 -0.39 0.06
CA GLY A 201 -4.87 -1.72 0.26
C GLY A 201 -3.34 -1.77 0.14
N ALA A 202 -2.66 -0.62 0.19
CA ALA A 202 -1.22 -0.57 -0.04
C ALA A 202 -0.40 -1.38 0.98
N GLN A 203 -0.86 -1.44 2.23
CA GLN A 203 -0.23 -2.26 3.27
C GLN A 203 -0.91 -3.63 3.43
N SER A 204 -2.14 -3.82 3.00
CA SER A 204 -2.80 -5.13 3.18
C SER A 204 -2.36 -6.16 2.15
N THR A 205 -2.19 -5.75 0.87
CA THR A 205 -1.83 -6.70 -0.20
C THR A 205 -0.54 -7.49 0.02
N PRO A 206 0.53 -6.97 0.66
CA PRO A 206 1.73 -7.75 0.95
C PRO A 206 1.60 -8.64 2.20
N HIS A 207 0.66 -8.36 3.12
CA HIS A 207 0.60 -8.98 4.45
C HIS A 207 -0.56 -9.97 4.64
N ILE A 208 -1.70 -9.73 3.98
CA ILE A 208 -2.90 -10.56 4.15
C ILE A 208 -3.56 -10.89 2.81
N PRO A 209 -4.29 -12.03 2.72
CA PRO A 209 -5.12 -12.29 1.56
C PRO A 209 -6.20 -11.22 1.41
N VAL A 210 -6.40 -10.75 0.18
CA VAL A 210 -7.42 -9.73 -0.13
C VAL A 210 -8.48 -10.34 -1.06
N ASN A 211 -9.75 -10.13 -0.72
CA ASN A 211 -10.87 -10.40 -1.61
C ASN A 211 -11.79 -9.16 -1.64
N VAL A 212 -11.74 -8.41 -2.73
CA VAL A 212 -12.51 -7.16 -2.88
C VAL A 212 -14.01 -7.37 -2.89
N GLN A 213 -14.48 -8.58 -3.22
CA GLN A 213 -15.91 -8.91 -3.19
C GLN A 213 -16.37 -9.21 -1.75
N ASP A 214 -15.54 -9.88 -0.95
CA ASP A 214 -15.82 -10.16 0.46
C ASP A 214 -15.78 -8.88 1.30
N LEU A 215 -14.86 -7.97 0.98
CA LEU A 215 -14.80 -6.62 1.56
C LEU A 215 -15.97 -5.73 1.11
N ASP A 216 -16.65 -6.09 0.04
CA ASP A 216 -17.63 -5.28 -0.70
C ASP A 216 -17.11 -3.89 -1.06
N ALA A 217 -15.80 -3.77 -1.31
CA ALA A 217 -15.16 -2.51 -1.69
C ALA A 217 -15.72 -1.98 -3.02
N ASP A 218 -16.02 -0.68 -3.09
CA ASP A 218 -16.39 -0.03 -4.35
C ASP A 218 -15.16 0.33 -5.17
N PHE A 219 -14.10 0.77 -4.48
CA PHE A 219 -12.75 0.97 -5.01
C PHE A 219 -11.72 0.40 -4.04
N PHE A 220 -10.67 -0.21 -4.59
CA PHE A 220 -9.54 -0.74 -3.83
C PHE A 220 -8.25 -0.46 -4.60
N ALA A 221 -7.22 0.04 -3.93
CA ALA A 221 -5.97 0.37 -4.60
C ALA A 221 -4.75 -0.14 -3.85
N PHE A 222 -3.72 -0.55 -4.61
CA PHE A 222 -2.43 -0.93 -4.04
C PHE A 222 -1.26 -0.60 -4.99
N SER A 223 -0.04 -0.62 -4.45
CA SER A 223 1.20 -0.34 -5.17
C SER A 223 2.03 -1.60 -5.33
N GLY A 224 2.54 -1.85 -6.54
CA GLY A 224 3.35 -3.03 -6.84
C GLY A 224 4.62 -3.12 -6.00
N HIS A 225 5.28 -1.98 -5.75
CA HIS A 225 6.54 -1.95 -5.01
C HIS A 225 6.45 -2.37 -3.53
N LYS A 226 5.26 -2.55 -2.99
CA LYS A 226 5.06 -3.06 -1.63
C LYS A 226 4.81 -4.56 -1.58
N ILE A 227 4.28 -5.13 -2.68
CA ILE A 227 4.09 -6.57 -2.85
C ILE A 227 5.14 -7.15 -3.82
N PHE A 228 6.42 -6.98 -3.50
CA PHE A 228 7.58 -7.54 -4.22
C PHE A 228 7.69 -7.15 -5.70
N GLY A 229 6.77 -6.32 -6.22
CA GLY A 229 6.73 -5.86 -7.60
C GLY A 229 7.60 -4.63 -7.86
N PRO A 230 7.76 -4.21 -9.11
CA PRO A 230 8.55 -3.04 -9.44
C PRO A 230 7.92 -1.72 -8.97
N MET A 231 8.74 -0.68 -8.91
CA MET A 231 8.27 0.69 -8.76
C MET A 231 7.55 1.15 -10.05
N GLY A 232 6.68 2.15 -9.94
CA GLY A 232 6.02 2.74 -11.12
C GLY A 232 4.88 1.91 -11.70
N ILE A 233 4.40 0.90 -10.97
CA ILE A 233 3.18 0.15 -11.25
C ILE A 233 2.32 0.03 -10.00
N GLY A 234 1.02 0.25 -10.16
CA GLY A 234 0.00 0.08 -9.15
C GLY A 234 -1.30 -0.37 -9.79
N VAL A 235 -2.29 -0.60 -8.95
CA VAL A 235 -3.59 -1.11 -9.37
C VAL A 235 -4.69 -0.30 -8.70
N LEU A 236 -5.71 0.03 -9.50
CA LEU A 236 -7.02 0.41 -9.03
C LEU A 236 -8.04 -0.66 -9.44
N TYR A 237 -8.70 -1.26 -8.47
CA TYR A 237 -9.94 -1.97 -8.65
C TYR A 237 -11.10 -1.00 -8.47
N GLY A 238 -12.12 -1.13 -9.32
CA GLY A 238 -13.38 -0.41 -9.14
C GLY A 238 -14.57 -1.24 -9.64
N LYS A 239 -15.69 -1.21 -8.90
CA LYS A 239 -16.92 -1.87 -9.34
C LYS A 239 -17.31 -1.37 -10.74
N LYS A 240 -17.48 -2.28 -11.69
CA LYS A 240 -17.75 -1.98 -13.11
C LYS A 240 -18.87 -0.96 -13.32
N LYS A 241 -19.93 -1.01 -12.48
CA LYS A 241 -21.07 -0.08 -12.56
C LYS A 241 -20.64 1.39 -12.29
N LEU A 242 -19.63 1.59 -11.42
CA LEU A 242 -19.10 2.92 -11.09
C LEU A 242 -18.13 3.37 -12.19
N LEU A 243 -17.17 2.53 -12.56
CA LEU A 243 -16.18 2.82 -13.60
C LEU A 243 -16.83 3.22 -14.93
N LYS A 244 -17.95 2.59 -15.32
CA LYS A 244 -18.68 2.95 -16.55
C LYS A 244 -19.16 4.40 -16.56
N LYS A 245 -19.60 4.91 -15.40
CA LYS A 245 -20.16 6.26 -15.26
C LYS A 245 -19.11 7.36 -15.10
N MET A 246 -17.92 7.01 -14.64
CA MET A 246 -16.84 7.95 -14.39
C MET A 246 -16.27 8.49 -15.70
N PRO A 247 -15.98 9.79 -15.82
CA PRO A 247 -15.16 10.31 -16.91
C PRO A 247 -13.73 9.77 -16.79
N PRO A 248 -12.93 9.78 -17.87
CA PRO A 248 -11.52 9.41 -17.80
C PRO A 248 -10.75 10.39 -16.90
N PHE A 249 -9.66 9.90 -16.31
CA PHE A 249 -8.75 10.72 -15.49
C PHE A 249 -7.75 11.46 -16.37
N LEU A 250 -7.10 10.74 -17.27
CA LEU A 250 -6.15 11.28 -18.25
C LEU A 250 -6.77 11.21 -19.64
N SER A 251 -6.42 12.15 -20.50
CA SER A 251 -6.84 12.18 -21.90
C SER A 251 -5.62 12.07 -22.81
N GLY A 252 -5.69 11.20 -23.84
CA GLY A 252 -4.57 10.98 -24.73
C GLY A 252 -4.82 9.84 -25.71
N GLY A 253 -3.76 9.26 -26.24
CA GLY A 253 -3.84 8.05 -27.08
C GLY A 253 -4.27 6.82 -26.26
N GLU A 254 -4.61 5.75 -26.93
CA GLU A 254 -5.03 4.43 -26.43
C GLU A 254 -6.41 4.41 -25.73
N MET A 255 -6.79 5.45 -24.99
CA MET A 255 -7.99 5.49 -24.15
C MET A 255 -9.27 5.89 -24.94
N ILE A 256 -9.19 6.00 -26.24
CA ILE A 256 -10.27 6.43 -27.17
C ILE A 256 -10.60 5.35 -28.19
N GLU A 257 -11.84 5.31 -28.62
CA GLU A 257 -12.30 4.54 -29.78
C GLU A 257 -12.22 5.41 -31.07
N SER A 258 -12.69 6.66 -30.98
CA SER A 258 -12.62 7.63 -32.07
C SER A 258 -12.53 9.05 -31.54
N VAL A 259 -11.94 9.95 -32.37
CA VAL A 259 -11.80 11.38 -32.05
C VAL A 259 -12.19 12.19 -33.25
N THR A 260 -12.98 13.23 -33.00
CA THR A 260 -13.31 14.31 -33.98
C THR A 260 -12.58 15.60 -33.56
N ARG A 261 -12.84 16.70 -34.29
CA ARG A 261 -12.29 18.02 -33.89
C ARG A 261 -12.87 18.53 -32.58
N GLU A 262 -14.10 18.16 -32.23
CA GLU A 262 -14.83 18.71 -31.09
C GLU A 262 -15.10 17.67 -29.96
N SER A 263 -14.97 16.37 -30.26
CA SER A 263 -15.37 15.32 -29.32
C SER A 263 -14.56 14.05 -29.46
N ALA A 264 -14.61 13.21 -28.41
CA ALA A 264 -14.02 11.89 -28.41
C ALA A 264 -15.02 10.85 -27.89
N LYS A 265 -15.02 9.67 -28.50
CA LYS A 265 -15.64 8.47 -27.96
C LYS A 265 -14.55 7.67 -27.23
N TYR A 266 -14.77 7.43 -25.94
CA TYR A 266 -13.79 6.73 -25.11
C TYR A 266 -13.82 5.21 -25.35
N ALA A 267 -12.68 4.58 -25.15
CA ALA A 267 -12.55 3.14 -25.21
C ALA A 267 -13.39 2.43 -24.10
N GLU A 268 -13.63 1.15 -24.30
CA GLU A 268 -14.25 0.30 -23.28
C GLU A 268 -13.34 0.15 -22.05
N LEU A 269 -13.94 -0.26 -20.91
CA LEU A 269 -13.21 -0.59 -19.70
C LEU A 269 -12.26 -1.78 -19.93
N PRO A 270 -11.07 -1.74 -19.36
CA PRO A 270 -10.48 -0.72 -18.48
C PRO A 270 -9.74 0.39 -19.23
N HIS A 271 -9.53 0.25 -20.55
CA HIS A 271 -8.63 1.07 -21.36
C HIS A 271 -8.99 2.57 -21.38
N LYS A 272 -10.25 2.91 -21.12
CA LYS A 272 -10.69 4.30 -20.92
C LYS A 272 -9.87 5.06 -19.85
N PHE A 273 -9.27 4.36 -18.88
CA PHE A 273 -8.48 4.95 -17.81
C PHE A 273 -6.96 4.80 -17.97
N GLU A 274 -6.51 4.17 -19.06
CA GLU A 274 -5.10 3.89 -19.33
C GLU A 274 -4.65 4.66 -20.58
N ALA A 275 -4.41 5.95 -20.41
CA ALA A 275 -4.01 6.85 -21.50
C ALA A 275 -2.50 6.78 -21.76
N GLY A 276 -2.14 6.79 -23.06
CA GLY A 276 -0.75 6.74 -23.51
C GLY A 276 -0.17 5.33 -23.55
N THR A 277 1.11 5.19 -23.88
CA THR A 277 1.80 3.91 -23.86
C THR A 277 1.87 3.39 -22.42
N VAL A 278 1.31 2.22 -22.19
CA VAL A 278 1.19 1.61 -20.86
C VAL A 278 2.50 1.03 -20.36
N ASN A 279 2.66 0.91 -19.04
CA ASN A 279 3.80 0.25 -18.42
C ASN A 279 3.64 -1.29 -18.47
N ALA A 280 3.84 -1.87 -19.66
CA ALA A 280 3.69 -3.31 -19.87
C ALA A 280 4.73 -4.12 -19.07
N ALA A 281 5.99 -3.70 -19.08
CA ALA A 281 7.06 -4.36 -18.33
C ALA A 281 6.74 -4.42 -16.82
N GLY A 282 6.31 -3.29 -16.25
CA GLY A 282 5.92 -3.22 -14.84
C GLY A 282 4.71 -4.08 -14.50
N ALA A 283 3.69 -4.15 -15.38
CA ALA A 283 2.51 -5.00 -15.17
C ALA A 283 2.86 -6.49 -15.20
N ILE A 284 3.72 -6.91 -16.14
CA ILE A 284 4.20 -8.29 -16.27
C ILE A 284 5.04 -8.68 -15.04
N ALA A 285 5.93 -7.80 -14.61
CA ALA A 285 6.74 -8.03 -13.41
C ALA A 285 5.89 -8.03 -12.12
N LEU A 286 4.83 -7.19 -12.03
CA LEU A 286 3.85 -7.27 -10.94
C LEU A 286 3.14 -8.62 -10.92
N HIS A 287 2.77 -9.16 -12.09
CA HIS A 287 2.17 -10.49 -12.17
C HIS A 287 3.15 -11.58 -11.70
N ALA A 288 4.44 -11.47 -12.02
CA ALA A 288 5.45 -12.38 -11.49
C ALA A 288 5.56 -12.27 -9.95
N ALA A 289 5.48 -11.06 -9.39
CA ALA A 289 5.47 -10.83 -7.94
C ALA A 289 4.24 -11.47 -7.26
N ILE A 290 3.06 -11.34 -7.86
CA ILE A 290 1.82 -11.97 -7.38
C ILE A 290 1.96 -13.50 -7.39
N LYS A 291 2.46 -14.08 -8.49
CA LYS A 291 2.72 -15.52 -8.57
C LYS A 291 3.70 -16.00 -7.51
N TYR A 292 4.75 -15.23 -7.27
CA TYR A 292 5.72 -15.54 -6.22
C TYR A 292 5.04 -15.54 -4.84
N ALA A 293 4.29 -14.49 -4.48
CA ALA A 293 3.56 -14.43 -3.22
C ALA A 293 2.59 -15.62 -3.05
N GLN A 294 1.85 -15.96 -4.11
CA GLN A 294 0.95 -17.11 -4.11
C GLN A 294 1.69 -18.45 -3.98
N SER A 295 2.90 -18.58 -4.54
CA SER A 295 3.72 -19.80 -4.42
C SER A 295 4.29 -20.00 -3.03
N VAL A 296 4.62 -18.93 -2.32
CA VAL A 296 5.01 -18.97 -0.90
C VAL A 296 3.80 -19.28 -0.01
N GLY A 297 2.67 -18.64 -0.30
CA GLY A 297 1.43 -18.74 0.44
C GLY A 297 1.36 -17.77 1.62
N PHE A 298 0.21 -17.10 1.77
CA PHE A 298 0.01 -16.11 2.82
C PHE A 298 0.10 -16.70 4.23
N ASP A 299 -0.34 -17.95 4.43
CA ASP A 299 -0.23 -18.61 5.73
C ASP A 299 1.24 -18.70 6.19
N VAL A 300 2.14 -19.11 5.29
CA VAL A 300 3.58 -19.18 5.56
C VAL A 300 4.17 -17.78 5.75
N MET A 301 3.76 -16.81 4.91
CA MET A 301 4.26 -15.43 5.03
C MET A 301 3.85 -14.82 6.37
N GLN A 302 2.59 -14.96 6.78
CA GLN A 302 2.07 -14.42 8.03
C GLN A 302 2.70 -15.09 9.26
N GLU A 303 2.85 -16.42 9.25
CA GLU A 303 3.51 -17.16 10.34
C GLU A 303 4.93 -16.63 10.59
N ARG A 304 5.73 -16.48 9.52
CA ARG A 304 7.10 -16.00 9.61
C ARG A 304 7.20 -14.53 10.02
N GLU A 305 6.38 -13.70 9.41
CA GLU A 305 6.31 -12.27 9.73
C GLU A 305 5.92 -12.06 11.18
N LEU A 306 4.92 -12.81 11.67
CA LEU A 306 4.50 -12.74 13.06
C LEU A 306 5.64 -13.18 14.01
N ALA A 307 6.37 -14.25 13.70
CA ALA A 307 7.48 -14.71 14.53
C ALA A 307 8.54 -13.61 14.71
N VAL A 308 8.98 -13.00 13.61
CA VAL A 308 9.97 -11.91 13.63
C VAL A 308 9.42 -10.65 14.31
N THR A 309 8.18 -10.26 13.98
CA THR A 309 7.54 -9.08 14.56
C THR A 309 7.36 -9.23 16.07
N LYS A 310 6.90 -10.40 16.51
CA LYS A 310 6.73 -10.70 17.94
C LYS A 310 8.07 -10.67 18.69
N ARG A 311 9.11 -11.23 18.10
CA ARG A 311 10.47 -11.19 18.67
C ARG A 311 10.96 -9.76 18.91
N ALA A 312 10.79 -8.91 17.89
CA ALA A 312 11.13 -7.48 17.99
C ALA A 312 10.24 -6.74 19.00
N PHE A 313 8.92 -6.97 18.95
CA PHE A 313 7.94 -6.34 19.83
C PHE A 313 8.22 -6.66 21.30
N ASP A 314 8.37 -7.94 21.64
CA ASP A 314 8.63 -8.39 23.01
C ASP A 314 9.95 -7.76 23.53
N GLY A 315 11.00 -7.75 22.68
CA GLY A 315 12.26 -7.11 23.03
C GLY A 315 12.16 -5.60 23.26
N LEU A 316 11.39 -4.88 22.43
CA LEU A 316 11.16 -3.44 22.63
C LEU A 316 10.36 -3.14 23.89
N LYS A 317 9.39 -3.98 24.25
CA LYS A 317 8.57 -3.82 25.49
C LYS A 317 9.37 -3.99 26.77
N GLU A 318 10.49 -4.73 26.76
CA GLU A 318 11.40 -4.86 27.88
C GLU A 318 12.27 -3.61 28.10
N LEU A 319 12.32 -2.70 27.15
CA LEU A 319 13.12 -1.48 27.24
C LEU A 319 12.28 -0.35 27.87
N PRO A 320 12.60 0.14 29.08
CA PRO A 320 11.71 1.00 29.86
C PRO A 320 11.46 2.39 29.24
N HIS A 321 12.32 2.82 28.31
CA HIS A 321 12.23 4.12 27.65
C HIS A 321 11.72 4.05 26.21
N VAL A 322 11.24 2.88 25.79
CA VAL A 322 10.72 2.66 24.43
C VAL A 322 9.22 2.49 24.49
N HIS A 323 8.51 3.29 23.68
CA HIS A 323 7.05 3.26 23.62
C HIS A 323 6.61 2.85 22.23
N VAL A 324 6.15 1.61 22.09
CA VAL A 324 5.55 1.11 20.83
C VAL A 324 4.15 1.68 20.71
N LEU A 325 3.83 2.27 19.56
CA LEU A 325 2.53 2.85 19.26
C LEU A 325 1.53 1.78 18.82
N GLY A 326 0.28 1.92 19.21
CA GLY A 326 -0.80 1.01 18.82
C GLY A 326 -1.08 -0.04 19.89
N SER A 327 -1.35 -1.26 19.47
CA SER A 327 -1.77 -2.35 20.35
C SER A 327 -0.65 -2.82 21.29
N ASP A 328 -1.03 -3.32 22.46
CA ASP A 328 -0.14 -4.02 23.39
C ASP A 328 0.10 -5.50 23.02
N ARG A 329 -0.42 -5.95 21.87
CA ARG A 329 -0.35 -7.32 21.36
C ARG A 329 0.40 -7.37 20.04
N ALA A 330 1.47 -8.16 19.97
CA ALA A 330 2.30 -8.29 18.77
C ALA A 330 1.50 -8.74 17.54
N GLU A 331 0.51 -9.61 17.72
CA GLU A 331 -0.35 -10.17 16.66
C GLU A 331 -1.20 -9.12 15.94
N GLU A 332 -1.32 -7.93 16.51
CA GLU A 332 -2.12 -6.84 15.95
C GLU A 332 -1.27 -5.80 15.19
N HIS A 333 0.01 -6.08 14.95
CA HIS A 333 0.97 -5.19 14.32
C HIS A 333 1.45 -5.62 12.92
N THR A 334 0.82 -6.46 12.20
CA THR A 334 1.12 -6.89 10.82
C THR A 334 2.50 -6.43 10.28
N GLY A 335 3.60 -6.93 10.85
CA GLY A 335 4.98 -6.59 10.44
C GLY A 335 5.44 -5.16 10.76
N ILE A 336 4.59 -4.26 11.27
CA ILE A 336 4.89 -2.82 11.41
C ILE A 336 4.97 -2.42 12.90
N LEU A 337 6.15 -2.00 13.34
CA LEU A 337 6.39 -1.49 14.70
C LEU A 337 6.85 -0.03 14.60
N THR A 338 5.98 0.89 15.02
CA THR A 338 6.29 2.31 15.14
C THR A 338 6.46 2.64 16.62
N PHE A 339 7.52 3.35 16.97
CA PHE A 339 7.87 3.60 18.37
C PHE A 339 8.55 4.95 18.55
N THR A 340 8.60 5.40 19.81
CA THR A 340 9.39 6.54 20.28
C THR A 340 10.33 6.08 21.37
N ILE A 341 11.40 6.84 21.61
CA ILE A 341 12.35 6.66 22.72
C ILE A 341 12.37 7.96 23.51
N ASP A 342 12.24 7.88 24.84
CA ASP A 342 12.26 9.07 25.70
C ASP A 342 13.54 9.89 25.49
N ASP A 343 13.36 11.19 25.32
CA ASP A 343 14.42 12.20 25.12
C ASP A 343 15.26 12.02 23.84
N VAL A 344 14.94 11.07 22.94
CA VAL A 344 15.68 10.81 21.71
C VAL A 344 14.82 11.16 20.49
N HIS A 345 15.34 12.04 19.64
CA HIS A 345 14.63 12.38 18.39
C HIS A 345 14.70 11.21 17.41
N PRO A 346 13.60 10.86 16.69
CA PRO A 346 13.57 9.71 15.78
C PRO A 346 14.65 9.73 14.67
N HIS A 347 15.08 10.90 14.22
CA HIS A 347 16.19 11.02 13.26
C HIS A 347 17.52 10.53 13.87
N ASP A 348 17.79 10.87 15.14
CA ASP A 348 19.01 10.40 15.84
C ASP A 348 18.96 8.88 16.02
N VAL A 349 17.76 8.33 16.33
CA VAL A 349 17.55 6.87 16.36
C VAL A 349 17.93 6.24 15.02
N SER A 350 17.44 6.79 13.89
CA SER A 350 17.74 6.22 12.57
C SER A 350 19.21 6.37 12.18
N GLU A 351 19.88 7.47 12.51
CA GLU A 351 21.31 7.68 12.22
C GLU A 351 22.19 6.73 13.01
N ILE A 352 21.88 6.50 14.29
CA ILE A 352 22.62 5.57 15.13
C ILE A 352 22.46 4.13 14.61
N LEU A 353 21.24 3.73 14.23
CA LEU A 353 20.98 2.40 13.69
C LEU A 353 21.62 2.19 12.31
N ILE A 354 21.67 3.19 11.45
CA ILE A 354 22.39 3.13 10.17
C ILE A 354 23.88 2.88 10.39
N ALA A 355 24.50 3.45 11.43
CA ALA A 355 25.88 3.16 11.76
C ALA A 355 26.12 1.68 12.12
N ASP A 356 25.09 0.99 12.63
CA ASP A 356 25.07 -0.44 12.94
C ASP A 356 24.54 -1.31 11.77
N GLY A 357 24.30 -0.72 10.59
CA GLY A 357 23.80 -1.43 9.41
C GLY A 357 22.29 -1.72 9.43
N ILE A 358 21.51 -1.08 10.30
CA ILE A 358 20.08 -1.33 10.47
C ILE A 358 19.25 -0.23 9.81
N CYS A 359 18.46 -0.58 8.79
CA CYS A 359 17.66 0.33 7.99
C CYS A 359 16.23 0.45 8.55
N VAL A 360 15.95 1.57 9.19
CA VAL A 360 14.61 1.96 9.67
C VAL A 360 14.19 3.29 9.04
N ARG A 361 12.95 3.71 9.27
CA ARG A 361 12.44 5.00 8.84
C ARG A 361 12.12 5.89 10.03
N ALA A 362 12.49 7.17 9.95
CA ALA A 362 12.11 8.22 10.91
C ALA A 362 11.19 9.26 10.28
N GLY A 363 10.28 9.85 11.03
CA GLY A 363 9.46 10.99 10.64
C GLY A 363 7.96 10.77 10.84
N HIS A 364 7.14 11.39 9.96
CA HIS A 364 5.66 11.35 10.05
C HIS A 364 5.04 10.16 9.31
N HIS A 365 5.82 9.35 8.59
CA HIS A 365 5.38 8.19 7.80
C HIS A 365 4.24 8.49 6.81
N CYS A 366 4.16 9.73 6.32
CA CYS A 366 3.04 10.24 5.50
C CYS A 366 1.65 10.05 6.14
N ALA A 367 1.57 10.10 7.48
CA ALA A 367 0.35 10.01 8.27
C ALA A 367 0.38 11.03 9.43
N GLN A 368 0.77 12.27 9.10
CA GLN A 368 0.95 13.34 10.09
C GLN A 368 -0.31 13.62 10.95
N PRO A 369 -1.55 13.58 10.40
CA PRO A 369 -2.74 13.74 11.23
C PRO A 369 -2.89 12.68 12.32
N LEU A 370 -2.55 11.42 12.01
CA LEU A 370 -2.57 10.34 13.01
C LEU A 370 -1.56 10.59 14.14
N LEU A 371 -0.31 10.92 13.79
CA LEU A 371 0.70 11.20 14.83
C LEU A 371 0.31 12.38 15.71
N ASN A 372 -0.19 13.48 15.10
CA ASN A 372 -0.68 14.62 15.86
C ASN A 372 -1.86 14.25 16.78
N TYR A 373 -2.78 13.41 16.29
CA TYR A 373 -3.91 12.90 17.09
C TYR A 373 -3.43 12.08 18.29
N LEU A 374 -2.37 11.29 18.13
CA LEU A 374 -1.72 10.54 19.21
C LEU A 374 -0.81 11.40 20.10
N GLY A 375 -0.69 12.70 19.84
CA GLY A 375 0.16 13.62 20.61
C GLY A 375 1.65 13.48 20.30
N ILE A 376 2.01 12.93 19.12
CA ILE A 376 3.38 12.60 18.74
C ILE A 376 3.78 13.44 17.53
N SER A 377 4.95 14.10 17.59
CA SER A 377 5.45 14.92 16.47
C SER A 377 6.08 14.09 15.35
N SER A 378 6.83 13.06 15.72
CA SER A 378 7.49 12.13 14.80
C SER A 378 7.83 10.83 15.52
N ALA A 379 8.04 9.74 14.77
CA ALA A 379 8.34 8.42 15.31
C ALA A 379 9.35 7.67 14.44
N THR A 380 9.97 6.63 15.00
CA THR A 380 10.76 5.66 14.24
C THR A 380 9.90 4.45 13.92
N ARG A 381 10.02 3.90 12.70
CA ARG A 381 9.29 2.71 12.26
C ARG A 381 10.24 1.66 11.75
N ALA A 382 10.19 0.48 12.36
CA ALA A 382 10.69 -0.76 11.79
C ALA A 382 9.53 -1.51 11.11
N SER A 383 9.77 -2.13 9.98
CA SER A 383 8.75 -2.92 9.29
C SER A 383 9.37 -4.17 8.69
N PHE A 384 8.86 -5.30 9.14
CA PHE A 384 9.33 -6.64 8.82
C PHE A 384 8.53 -7.27 7.69
N MET A 385 9.13 -8.27 7.04
CA MET A 385 8.53 -9.14 6.04
C MET A 385 8.93 -10.58 6.32
N PHE A 386 8.23 -11.52 5.74
CA PHE A 386 8.45 -12.96 5.92
C PHE A 386 9.88 -13.45 5.62
N TYR A 387 10.68 -12.68 4.90
CA TYR A 387 12.09 -12.98 4.60
C TYR A 387 13.07 -12.40 5.62
N ASN A 388 12.61 -11.57 6.56
CA ASN A 388 13.43 -11.15 7.69
C ASN A 388 13.61 -12.30 8.68
N THR A 389 14.65 -12.24 9.50
CA THR A 389 15.00 -13.29 10.46
C THR A 389 14.85 -12.83 11.91
N GLU A 390 14.68 -13.79 12.83
CA GLU A 390 14.64 -13.49 14.27
C GLU A 390 15.99 -12.92 14.76
N GLU A 391 17.12 -13.30 14.14
CA GLU A 391 18.43 -12.73 14.43
C GLU A 391 18.52 -11.25 14.02
N GLU A 392 17.89 -10.86 12.91
CA GLU A 392 17.76 -9.45 12.53
C GLU A 392 16.93 -8.66 13.56
N ALA A 393 15.86 -9.26 14.08
CA ALA A 393 15.06 -8.68 15.16
C ALA A 393 15.88 -8.52 16.46
N ASP A 394 16.67 -9.52 16.83
CA ASP A 394 17.55 -9.44 18.00
C ASP A 394 18.61 -8.34 17.88
N LYS A 395 19.27 -8.25 16.71
CA LYS A 395 20.24 -7.18 16.41
C LYS A 395 19.58 -5.80 16.46
N PHE A 396 18.36 -5.68 15.91
CA PHE A 396 17.57 -4.44 15.97
C PHE A 396 17.27 -4.03 17.42
N VAL A 397 16.75 -4.94 18.25
CA VAL A 397 16.46 -4.66 19.66
C VAL A 397 17.72 -4.28 20.44
N ALA A 398 18.85 -4.98 20.21
CA ALA A 398 20.12 -4.65 20.83
C ALA A 398 20.62 -3.25 20.41
N GLY A 399 20.45 -2.88 19.12
CA GLY A 399 20.73 -1.53 18.61
C GLY A 399 19.92 -0.48 19.37
N ILE A 400 18.60 -0.67 19.48
CA ILE A 400 17.69 0.24 20.21
C ILE A 400 18.12 0.38 21.68
N ALA A 401 18.43 -0.72 22.37
CA ALA A 401 18.85 -0.72 23.77
C ALA A 401 20.11 0.14 24.02
N SER A 402 21.00 0.24 23.02
CA SER A 402 22.25 0.99 23.14
C SER A 402 22.11 2.52 22.92
N ILE A 403 20.98 2.98 22.33
CA ILE A 403 20.85 4.36 21.83
C ILE A 403 21.01 5.40 22.94
N ARG A 404 20.30 5.24 24.07
CA ARG A 404 20.33 6.21 25.17
C ARG A 404 21.72 6.32 25.77
N GLU A 405 22.42 5.22 25.96
CA GLU A 405 23.81 5.19 26.48
C GLU A 405 24.76 5.89 25.48
N ARG A 406 24.63 5.62 24.17
CA ARG A 406 25.42 6.26 23.11
C ARG A 406 25.19 7.78 23.02
N MET A 407 24.01 8.25 23.40
CA MET A 407 23.68 9.68 23.48
C MET A 407 23.98 10.32 24.83
N GLY A 408 24.46 9.55 25.81
CA GLY A 408 24.82 10.08 27.13
C GLY A 408 23.65 10.26 28.10
N TYR A 409 22.48 9.69 27.81
CA TYR A 409 21.30 9.77 28.70
C TYR A 409 21.26 8.67 29.81
N GLY A 410 22.29 7.82 29.87
CA GLY A 410 22.33 6.66 30.77
C GLY A 410 21.51 5.47 30.25
N LYS A 411 21.58 4.37 31.01
CA LYS A 411 20.85 3.13 30.68
C LYS A 411 19.36 3.28 30.90
#